data_ecdfae3c9f8f96d44c312c30d3579f8d
#
_entry.id   ecdfae3c9f8f96d44c312c30d3579f8d
#
_cell.length_a   1.000
_cell.length_b   1.000
_cell.length_c   1.000
_cell.angle_alpha   90.00
_cell.angle_beta   90.00
_cell.angle_gamma   90.00
#
_symmetry.space_group_name_H-M   'P 1'
#
loop_
_entity.id
_entity.type
_entity.pdbx_description
1 polymer ?
#
loop_
_entity_poly.entity_id
_entity_poly.type
_entity_poly.pdbx_seq_one_letter_code
_entity_poly.pdbx_strand_id
1 'polypeptide(L)' 'MQRHQERAEHWFVAEGSATVYTINQATDIDLHGTYAQHQSLHIPQGMWHQLANETDKQLKLVEIQYGTNCVEEDIERQPN' A
#
# COMPACT_ATOMS: atom_id res chain seq x y z
N MET A 1 -0.08 6.72 7.28
CA MET A 1 0.18 5.28 7.07
C MET A 1 -0.95 4.43 7.60
N GLN A 2 -1.19 3.32 6.95
CA GLN A 2 -2.26 2.37 7.28
C GLN A 2 -1.71 0.96 7.33
N ARG A 3 -2.40 0.09 8.06
CA ARG A 3 -2.19 -1.35 7.94
C ARG A 3 -3.51 -2.09 8.19
N HIS A 4 -3.59 -3.30 7.69
CA HIS A 4 -4.76 -4.16 7.83
C HIS A 4 -4.33 -5.45 8.51
N GLN A 5 -5.05 -5.85 9.56
CA GLN A 5 -4.70 -7.02 10.36
C GLN A 5 -5.15 -8.33 9.72
N GLU A 6 -6.24 -8.30 8.98
CA GLU A 6 -6.91 -9.50 8.50
C GLU A 6 -6.97 -9.61 6.98
N ARG A 7 -6.29 -8.68 6.26
CA ARG A 7 -6.25 -8.71 4.81
C ARG A 7 -4.90 -8.28 4.27
N ALA A 8 -4.57 -8.81 3.11
CA ALA A 8 -3.48 -8.34 2.29
C ALA A 8 -4.03 -7.62 1.06
N GLU A 9 -3.19 -6.90 0.36
CA GLU A 9 -3.59 -6.18 -0.84
C GLU A 9 -2.58 -6.43 -1.96
N HIS A 10 -3.09 -6.49 -3.18
CA HIS A 10 -2.26 -6.50 -4.37
C HIS A 10 -2.65 -5.29 -5.21
N TRP A 11 -1.69 -4.44 -5.51
CA TRP A 11 -1.92 -3.19 -6.22
C TRP A 11 -1.31 -3.25 -7.62
N PHE A 12 -2.04 -2.73 -8.59
CA PHE A 12 -1.60 -2.62 -9.98
C PHE A 12 -1.73 -1.16 -10.40
N VAL A 13 -0.64 -0.59 -10.93
CA VAL A 13 -0.63 0.79 -11.40
C VAL A 13 -1.22 0.81 -12.83
N ALA A 14 -2.45 1.29 -12.95
CA ALA A 14 -3.12 1.37 -14.24
C ALA A 14 -2.66 2.58 -15.05
N GLU A 15 -2.34 3.68 -14.37
CA GLU A 15 -1.89 4.91 -15.01
C GLU A 15 -1.05 5.71 -14.03
N GLY A 16 0.00 6.35 -14.51
CA GLY A 16 0.84 7.22 -13.71
C GLY A 16 1.96 6.50 -12.98
N SER A 17 2.37 7.07 -11.88
CA SER A 17 3.46 6.55 -11.05
C SER A 17 3.09 6.62 -9.58
N ALA A 18 3.25 5.52 -8.87
CA ALA A 18 2.92 5.42 -7.45
C ALA A 18 4.20 5.30 -6.63
N THR A 19 4.32 6.12 -5.59
CA THR A 19 5.38 5.96 -4.59
C THR A 19 4.76 5.35 -3.35
N VAL A 20 5.35 4.26 -2.85
CA VAL A 20 4.81 3.51 -1.74
C VAL A 20 5.87 3.44 -0.64
N TYR A 21 5.48 3.86 0.54
CA TYR A 21 6.31 3.79 1.75
C TYR A 21 5.79 2.66 2.62
N THR A 22 6.70 1.81 3.09
CA THR A 22 6.34 0.69 3.97
C THR A 22 7.24 0.65 5.18
N ILE A 23 6.68 0.19 6.31
CA ILE A 23 7.43 -0.02 7.54
C ILE A 23 7.25 -1.46 7.97
N ASN A 24 8.35 -2.20 8.08
CA ASN A 24 8.35 -3.54 8.63
C ASN A 24 8.67 -3.44 10.12
N GLN A 25 7.66 -3.64 10.97
CA GLN A 25 7.82 -3.49 12.42
C GLN A 25 8.72 -4.55 13.04
N ALA A 26 8.81 -5.73 12.43
CA ALA A 26 9.67 -6.79 12.95
C ALA A 26 11.15 -6.46 12.82
N THR A 27 11.53 -5.69 11.78
CA THR A 27 12.91 -5.32 11.51
C THR A 27 13.17 -3.83 11.70
N ASP A 28 12.12 -3.04 11.93
CA ASP A 28 12.17 -1.57 12.04
C ASP A 28 12.81 -0.93 10.81
N ILE A 29 12.58 -1.51 9.63
CA ILE A 29 13.11 -1.00 8.37
C ILE A 29 12.02 -0.26 7.62
N ASP A 30 12.31 1.00 7.27
CA ASP A 30 11.47 1.81 6.41
C ASP A 30 11.95 1.65 4.98
N LEU A 31 11.04 1.28 4.10
CA LEU A 31 11.34 1.11 2.68
C LEU A 31 10.41 1.99 1.86
N HIS A 32 10.92 2.46 0.72
CA HIS A 32 10.06 3.07 -0.27
C HIS A 32 10.45 2.60 -1.67
N GLY A 33 9.48 2.60 -2.56
CA GLY A 33 9.71 2.25 -3.96
C GLY A 33 8.74 3.01 -4.85
N THR A 34 9.17 3.23 -6.08
CA THR A 34 8.33 3.86 -7.09
C THR A 34 7.96 2.81 -8.13
N TYR A 35 6.66 2.74 -8.43
CA TYR A 35 6.08 1.78 -9.35
C TYR A 35 5.48 2.52 -10.52
N ALA A 36 5.94 2.21 -11.72
CA ALA A 36 5.48 2.82 -12.96
C ALA A 36 4.21 2.15 -13.46
N GLN A 37 3.64 2.72 -14.51
CA GLN A 37 2.46 2.17 -15.17
C GLN A 37 2.65 0.69 -15.51
N HIS A 38 1.65 -0.11 -15.19
CA HIS A 38 1.58 -1.57 -15.39
C HIS A 38 2.46 -2.40 -14.47
N GLN A 39 3.11 -1.78 -13.49
CA GLN A 39 3.78 -2.52 -12.43
C GLN A 39 2.81 -2.81 -11.28
N SER A 40 3.11 -3.84 -10.53
CA SER A 40 2.29 -4.23 -9.39
C SER A 40 3.14 -4.52 -8.16
N LEU A 41 2.48 -4.48 -6.99
CA LEU A 41 3.15 -4.77 -5.73
C LEU A 41 2.17 -5.43 -4.76
N HIS A 42 2.72 -6.13 -3.79
CA HIS A 42 1.98 -6.84 -2.77
C HIS A 42 2.18 -6.16 -1.42
N ILE A 43 1.07 -5.90 -0.71
CA ILE A 43 1.07 -5.37 0.65
C ILE A 43 0.59 -6.49 1.57
N PRO A 44 1.48 -7.12 2.36
CA PRO A 44 1.10 -8.18 3.28
C PRO A 44 0.23 -7.68 4.42
N GLN A 45 -0.47 -8.60 5.06
CA GLN A 45 -1.21 -8.30 6.30
C GLN A 45 -0.27 -7.72 7.35
N GLY A 46 -0.74 -6.73 8.08
CA GLY A 46 -0.02 -6.12 9.19
C GLY A 46 1.10 -5.16 8.81
N MET A 47 1.38 -4.99 7.53
CA MET A 47 2.43 -4.07 7.10
C MET A 47 1.89 -2.64 7.05
N TRP A 48 2.56 -1.73 7.73
CA TRP A 48 2.29 -0.29 7.59
C TRP A 48 2.67 0.17 6.19
N HIS A 49 1.78 0.91 5.54
CA HIS A 49 2.03 1.40 4.19
C HIS A 49 1.38 2.77 3.97
N GLN A 50 1.94 3.51 3.03
CA GLN A 50 1.41 4.79 2.61
C GLN A 50 1.63 4.94 1.11
N LEU A 51 0.57 5.30 0.39
CA LEU A 51 0.62 5.60 -1.03
C LEU A 51 0.76 7.09 -1.22
N ALA A 52 1.64 7.50 -2.13
CA ALA A 52 1.79 8.90 -2.52
C ALA A 52 1.90 9.01 -4.03
N ASN A 53 1.35 10.09 -4.57
CA ASN A 53 1.59 10.50 -5.94
C ASN A 53 2.51 11.73 -5.88
N GLU A 54 3.79 11.50 -6.12
CA GLU A 54 4.81 12.54 -6.08
C GLU A 54 5.06 13.18 -7.45
N THR A 55 4.12 12.99 -8.38
CA THR A 55 4.18 13.55 -9.72
C THR A 55 3.05 14.57 -9.92
N ASP A 56 3.09 15.32 -11.00
CA ASP A 56 2.03 16.22 -11.41
C ASP A 56 0.99 15.56 -12.32
N LYS A 57 1.09 14.26 -12.52
CA LYS A 57 0.19 13.48 -13.37
C LYS A 57 -0.80 12.67 -12.53
N GLN A 58 -1.93 12.35 -13.13
CA GLN A 58 -2.93 11.53 -12.47
C GLN A 58 -2.41 10.12 -12.23
N LEU A 59 -2.70 9.59 -11.05
CA LEU A 59 -2.43 8.21 -10.68
C LEU A 59 -3.74 7.44 -10.61
N LYS A 60 -3.79 6.31 -11.30
CA LYS A 60 -4.90 5.35 -11.19
C LYS A 60 -4.36 4.01 -10.72
N LEU A 61 -4.92 3.51 -9.66
CA LEU A 61 -4.48 2.29 -9.00
C LEU A 61 -5.65 1.31 -8.89
N VAL A 62 -5.40 0.05 -9.23
CA VAL A 62 -6.34 -1.03 -9.01
C VAL A 62 -5.87 -1.82 -7.79
N GLU A 63 -6.74 -1.97 -6.81
CA GLU A 63 -6.45 -2.70 -5.58
C GLU A 63 -7.27 -3.97 -5.50
N ILE A 64 -6.62 -5.09 -5.23
CA ILE A 64 -7.27 -6.36 -4.94
C ILE A 64 -7.00 -6.66 -3.47
N GLN A 65 -8.08 -6.76 -2.70
CA GLN A 65 -8.02 -7.06 -1.28
C GLN A 65 -8.42 -8.52 -1.07
N TYR A 66 -7.67 -9.22 -0.25
CA TYR A 66 -7.96 -10.62 0.04
C TYR A 66 -7.48 -10.98 1.44
N GLY A 67 -8.14 -11.96 2.02
CA GLY A 67 -7.85 -12.40 3.38
C GLY A 67 -9.13 -12.84 4.09
N THR A 68 -9.04 -12.99 5.41
CA THR A 68 -10.14 -13.48 6.23
C THR A 68 -11.26 -12.46 6.36
N ASN A 69 -10.89 -11.17 6.43
CA ASN A 69 -11.85 -10.09 6.68
C ASN A 69 -11.34 -8.81 6.01
N CYS A 70 -12.16 -8.23 5.14
CA CYS A 70 -11.81 -7.03 4.38
C CYS A 70 -12.75 -5.86 4.72
N VAL A 71 -13.00 -5.63 6.01
CA VAL A 71 -13.87 -4.54 6.48
C VAL A 71 -13.05 -3.34 6.95
N GLU A 72 -13.68 -2.16 6.96
CA GLU A 72 -13.01 -0.92 7.34
C GLU A 72 -12.51 -0.92 8.78
N GLU A 73 -13.17 -1.61 9.69
CA GLU A 73 -12.78 -1.71 11.08
C GLU A 73 -11.42 -2.39 11.28
N ASP A 74 -10.93 -3.11 10.28
CA ASP A 74 -9.62 -3.75 10.31
C ASP A 74 -8.47 -2.77 10.02
N ILE A 75 -8.76 -1.52 9.69
CA ILE A 75 -7.75 -0.53 9.33
C ILE A 75 -7.21 0.14 10.57
N GLU A 76 -5.89 0.10 10.74
CA GLU A 76 -5.18 0.92 11.71
C GLU A 76 -4.42 2.02 10.99
N ARG A 77 -4.41 3.22 11.58
CA ARG A 77 -3.75 4.38 10.99
C ARG A 77 -2.74 4.97 11.95
N GLN A 78 -1.56 5.25 11.42
CA GLN A 78 -0.55 5.97 12.19
C GLN A 78 -0.83 7.47 12.10
N PRO A 79 -0.69 8.22 13.21
CA PRO A 79 -0.66 9.68 13.15
C PRO A 79 0.56 10.14 12.34
N ASN A 80 0.35 11.16 11.57
CA ASN A 80 1.44 11.76 10.78
C ASN A 80 2.05 12.94 11.52
#